data_c2a760f8fc273305e62cc4a743ee20ef
#
_entry.id   c2a760f8fc273305e62cc4a743ee20ef
#
_cell.length_a   1.000
_cell.length_b   1.000
_cell.length_c   1.000
_cell.angle_alpha   90.00
_cell.angle_beta   90.00
_cell.angle_gamma   90.00
#
_symmetry.space_group_name_H-M   'P 1'
#
loop_
_entity.id
_entity.type
_entity.pdbx_description
1 polymer ?
#
loop_
_entity_poly.entity_id
_entity_poly.type
_entity_poly.pdbx_seq_one_letter_code
_entity_poly.pdbx_strand_id
1 'polypeptide(L)'
;MKLYSYNKCGTCRKAIQFLENKKVKFELIDITETPPTKQILKAAMKVKGMKKLFNTSGVQYRELKIKDKLQTMTENQAVDLLASNGRLVKRPIAVDKNKITVGFDIEEYK
;
A
#
# COMPACT_ATOMS: atom_id res chain seq x y z
N MET A 1 -3.82 13.51 6.94
CA MET A 1 -3.15 12.28 6.44
C MET A 1 -4.12 11.12 6.45
N LYS A 2 -4.07 10.29 5.44
CA LYS A 2 -4.81 9.03 5.39
C LYS A 2 -3.81 7.87 5.42
N LEU A 3 -4.10 6.86 6.25
CA LEU A 3 -3.25 5.67 6.36
C LEU A 3 -4.06 4.44 5.98
N TYR A 4 -3.75 3.86 4.83
CA TYR A 4 -4.34 2.59 4.38
C TYR A 4 -3.57 1.47 5.05
N SER A 5 -4.25 0.72 5.93
CA SER A 5 -3.60 -0.31 6.72
C SER A 5 -4.47 -1.55 6.87
N TYR A 6 -3.91 -2.56 7.52
CA TYR A 6 -4.61 -3.80 7.82
C TYR A 6 -4.33 -4.19 9.27
N ASN A 7 -5.37 -4.55 10.01
CA ASN A 7 -5.26 -4.79 11.45
C ASN A 7 -4.35 -5.96 11.84
N LYS A 8 -4.16 -6.93 10.93
CA LYS A 8 -3.29 -8.09 11.17
C LYS A 8 -1.87 -7.91 10.62
N CYS A 9 -1.49 -6.72 10.26
CA CYS A 9 -0.20 -6.41 9.67
C CYS A 9 0.73 -5.79 10.72
N GLY A 10 1.85 -6.46 11.01
CA GLY A 10 2.82 -5.95 11.98
C GLY A 10 3.46 -4.63 11.58
N THR A 11 3.78 -4.49 10.28
CA THR A 11 4.35 -3.25 9.75
C THR A 11 3.37 -2.10 9.88
N CYS A 12 2.08 -2.36 9.66
CA CYS A 12 1.03 -1.35 9.84
C CYS A 12 0.95 -0.88 11.28
N ARG A 13 1.05 -1.80 12.24
CA ARG A 13 1.04 -1.45 13.66
C ARG A 13 2.20 -0.56 14.03
N LYS A 14 3.39 -0.83 13.50
CA LYS A 14 4.56 0.01 13.74
C LYS A 14 4.36 1.42 13.19
N ALA A 15 3.78 1.53 12.00
CA ALA A 15 3.49 2.83 11.40
C ALA A 15 2.48 3.61 12.23
N ILE A 16 1.40 2.96 12.68
CA ILE A 16 0.37 3.59 13.52
C ILE A 16 1.00 4.10 14.82
N GLN A 17 1.78 3.26 15.49
CA GLN A 17 2.43 3.63 16.73
C GLN A 17 3.37 4.82 16.54
N PHE A 18 4.14 4.83 15.45
CA PHE A 18 5.04 5.94 15.14
C PHE A 18 4.27 7.26 14.96
N LEU A 19 3.17 7.22 14.22
CA LEU A 19 2.36 8.41 13.98
C LEU A 19 1.68 8.90 15.26
N GLU A 20 1.19 7.97 16.10
CA GLU A 20 0.59 8.32 17.39
C GLU A 20 1.62 8.96 18.32
N ASN A 21 2.83 8.40 18.39
CA ASN A 21 3.89 8.94 19.22
C ASN A 21 4.32 10.35 18.79
N LYS A 22 4.21 10.64 17.51
CA LYS A 22 4.51 11.97 16.98
C LYS A 22 3.32 12.91 17.02
N LYS A 23 2.17 12.43 17.52
CA LYS A 23 0.93 13.21 17.62
C LYS A 23 0.46 13.73 16.27
N VAL A 24 0.69 12.97 15.21
CA VAL A 24 0.19 13.28 13.88
C VAL A 24 -1.25 12.81 13.77
N LYS A 25 -2.13 13.69 13.29
CA LYS A 25 -3.52 13.31 13.04
C LYS A 25 -3.62 12.58 11.72
N PHE A 26 -4.26 11.41 11.73
CA PHE A 26 -4.45 10.63 10.52
C PHE A 26 -5.78 9.87 10.56
N GLU A 27 -6.33 9.61 9.38
CA GLU A 27 -7.52 8.79 9.21
C GLU A 27 -7.06 7.37 8.87
N LEU A 28 -7.54 6.40 9.64
CA LEU A 28 -7.20 4.99 9.43
C LEU A 28 -8.22 4.36 8.50
N ILE A 29 -7.75 3.78 7.41
CA ILE A 29 -8.61 3.16 6.40
C ILE A 29 -8.20 1.69 6.26
N ASP A 30 -9.18 0.78 6.32
CA ASP A 30 -8.93 -0.64 6.09
C ASP A 30 -8.72 -0.88 4.60
N ILE A 31 -7.51 -1.24 4.22
CA ILE A 31 -7.12 -1.41 2.83
C ILE A 31 -7.85 -2.56 2.14
N THR A 32 -8.33 -3.55 2.92
CA THR A 32 -9.04 -4.69 2.35
C THR A 32 -10.49 -4.33 2.02
N GLU A 33 -11.10 -3.42 2.77
CA GLU A 33 -12.47 -2.95 2.53
C GLU A 33 -12.50 -1.78 1.56
N THR A 34 -11.52 -0.87 1.68
CA THR A 34 -11.45 0.32 0.85
C THR A 34 -10.04 0.42 0.26
N PRO A 35 -9.77 -0.28 -0.85
CA PRO A 35 -8.46 -0.18 -1.49
C PRO A 35 -8.16 1.26 -1.94
N PRO A 36 -6.89 1.64 -2.05
CA PRO A 36 -6.53 2.95 -2.59
C PRO A 36 -7.13 3.14 -3.99
N THR A 37 -7.44 4.38 -4.32
CA THR A 37 -7.97 4.70 -5.65
C THR A 37 -6.90 4.46 -6.72
N LYS A 38 -7.34 4.32 -7.96
CA LYS A 38 -6.39 4.18 -9.08
C LYS A 38 -5.44 5.35 -9.17
N GLN A 39 -5.91 6.56 -8.86
CA GLN A 39 -5.08 7.76 -8.84
C GLN A 39 -3.94 7.65 -7.83
N ILE A 40 -4.26 7.22 -6.61
CA ILE A 40 -3.26 7.01 -5.54
C ILE A 40 -2.27 5.93 -5.97
N LEU A 41 -2.77 4.81 -6.51
CA LEU A 41 -1.93 3.70 -6.93
C LEU A 41 -0.98 4.10 -8.06
N LYS A 42 -1.45 4.88 -9.03
CA LYS A 42 -0.58 5.39 -10.10
C LYS A 42 0.52 6.28 -9.56
N ALA A 43 0.19 7.17 -8.63
CA ALA A 43 1.18 8.05 -8.02
C ALA A 43 2.20 7.25 -7.20
N ALA A 44 1.74 6.26 -6.43
CA ALA A 44 2.61 5.38 -5.66
C ALA A 44 3.54 4.58 -6.57
N MET A 45 3.04 4.15 -7.73
CA MET A 45 3.81 3.39 -8.71
C MET A 45 4.96 4.22 -9.28
N LYS A 46 4.74 5.51 -9.49
CA LYS A 46 5.80 6.42 -9.95
C LYS A 46 6.91 6.56 -8.91
N VAL A 47 6.58 6.47 -7.63
CA VAL A 47 7.54 6.64 -6.54
C VAL A 47 8.34 5.36 -6.29
N LYS A 48 7.68 4.20 -6.25
CA LYS A 48 8.29 2.93 -5.82
C LYS A 48 8.40 1.89 -6.92
N GLY A 49 7.70 2.05 -8.03
CA GLY A 49 7.65 1.05 -9.10
C GLY A 49 6.56 0.00 -8.87
N MET A 50 6.17 -0.65 -9.96
CA MET A 50 5.04 -1.58 -9.97
C MET A 50 5.22 -2.75 -8.99
N LYS A 51 6.39 -3.38 -9.01
CA LYS A 51 6.65 -4.57 -8.22
C LYS A 51 6.54 -4.32 -6.71
N LYS A 52 6.99 -3.16 -6.25
CA LYS A 52 7.00 -2.83 -4.82
C LYS A 52 5.62 -2.45 -4.27
N LEU A 53 4.64 -2.24 -5.13
CA LEU A 53 3.28 -1.99 -4.69
C LEU A 53 2.52 -3.26 -4.31
N PHE A 54 3.02 -4.43 -4.68
CA PHE A 54 2.37 -5.70 -4.34
C PHE A 54 2.83 -6.21 -2.99
N ASN A 55 1.89 -6.79 -2.25
CA ASN A 55 2.17 -7.48 -1.00
C ASN A 55 2.71 -8.88 -1.31
N THR A 56 4.02 -8.97 -1.54
CA THR A 56 4.66 -10.20 -2.00
C THR A 56 4.65 -11.32 -0.96
N SER A 57 4.43 -10.98 0.30
CA SER A 57 4.33 -11.96 1.39
C SER A 57 2.91 -12.48 1.59
N GLY A 58 1.94 -11.92 0.88
CA GLY A 58 0.54 -12.23 1.07
C GLY A 58 0.13 -13.58 0.48
N VAL A 59 -0.87 -14.20 1.11
CA VAL A 59 -1.41 -15.48 0.64
C VAL A 59 -1.98 -15.33 -0.77
N GLN A 60 -2.74 -14.27 -1.02
CA GLN A 60 -3.36 -14.06 -2.34
C GLN A 60 -2.34 -13.81 -3.44
N TYR A 61 -1.24 -13.14 -3.11
CA TYR A 61 -0.15 -12.95 -4.06
C TYR A 61 0.37 -14.29 -4.57
N ARG A 62 0.55 -15.25 -3.66
CA ARG A 62 1.02 -16.60 -4.00
C ARG A 62 -0.05 -17.43 -4.70
N GLU A 63 -1.29 -17.40 -4.20
CA GLU A 63 -2.39 -18.19 -4.76
C GLU A 63 -2.72 -17.77 -6.19
N LEU A 64 -2.69 -16.48 -6.47
CA LEU A 64 -2.99 -15.95 -7.80
C LEU A 64 -1.77 -15.95 -8.73
N LYS A 65 -0.62 -16.42 -8.25
CA LYS A 65 0.63 -16.48 -9.03
C LYS A 65 1.01 -15.13 -9.63
N ILE A 66 0.89 -14.08 -8.84
CA ILE A 66 1.12 -12.71 -9.29
C ILE A 66 2.57 -12.52 -9.76
N LYS A 67 3.53 -13.19 -9.10
CA LYS A 67 4.94 -13.11 -9.47
C LYS A 67 5.14 -13.45 -10.96
N ASP A 68 4.47 -14.49 -11.43
CA ASP A 68 4.57 -14.91 -12.84
C ASP A 68 3.86 -13.92 -13.76
N LYS A 69 2.71 -13.39 -13.33
CA LYS A 69 1.92 -12.45 -14.10
C LYS A 69 2.60 -11.09 -14.24
N LEU A 70 3.42 -10.69 -13.26
CA LEU A 70 4.09 -9.38 -13.28
C LEU A 70 5.03 -9.23 -14.47
N GLN A 71 5.57 -10.33 -14.99
CA GLN A 71 6.51 -10.28 -16.11
C GLN A 71 5.86 -9.73 -17.41
N THR A 72 4.56 -9.92 -17.54
CA THR A 72 3.82 -9.50 -18.75
C THR A 72 2.75 -8.46 -18.48
N MET A 73 2.59 -8.07 -17.20
CA MET A 73 1.55 -7.14 -16.79
C MET A 73 1.95 -5.70 -17.07
N THR A 74 1.02 -4.93 -17.66
CA THR A 74 1.23 -3.50 -17.84
C THR A 74 0.92 -2.75 -16.55
N GLU A 75 1.38 -1.49 -16.46
CA GLU A 75 1.09 -0.66 -15.28
C GLU A 75 -0.42 -0.46 -15.09
N ASN A 76 -1.15 -0.25 -16.19
CA ASN A 76 -2.61 -0.10 -16.10
C ASN A 76 -3.29 -1.37 -15.58
N GLN A 77 -2.83 -2.54 -16.03
CA GLN A 77 -3.35 -3.81 -15.53
C GLN A 77 -3.05 -4.00 -14.05
N ALA A 78 -1.85 -3.62 -13.62
CA ALA A 78 -1.47 -3.70 -12.21
C ALA A 78 -2.32 -2.78 -11.34
N VAL A 79 -2.54 -1.54 -11.80
CA VAL A 79 -3.38 -0.58 -11.07
C VAL A 79 -4.81 -1.09 -10.95
N ASP A 80 -5.38 -1.62 -12.04
CA ASP A 80 -6.74 -2.16 -12.02
C ASP A 80 -6.85 -3.33 -11.03
N LEU A 81 -5.86 -4.22 -11.03
CA LEU A 81 -5.86 -5.37 -10.14
C LEU A 81 -5.75 -4.94 -8.68
N LEU A 82 -4.84 -4.03 -8.36
CA LEU A 82 -4.64 -3.54 -6.99
C LEU A 82 -5.86 -2.77 -6.49
N ALA A 83 -6.48 -1.96 -7.35
CA ALA A 83 -7.67 -1.21 -6.97
C ALA A 83 -8.87 -2.13 -6.71
N SER A 84 -8.90 -3.31 -7.34
CA SER A 84 -9.99 -4.27 -7.16
C SER A 84 -9.76 -5.22 -5.99
N ASN A 85 -8.53 -5.33 -5.47
CA ASN A 85 -8.20 -6.26 -4.40
C ASN A 85 -7.13 -5.69 -3.48
N GLY A 86 -7.59 -5.07 -2.39
CA GLY A 86 -6.70 -4.41 -1.42
C GLY A 86 -5.76 -5.36 -0.71
N ARG A 87 -6.04 -6.66 -0.70
CA ARG A 87 -5.16 -7.65 -0.08
C ARG A 87 -3.86 -7.85 -0.86
N LEU A 88 -3.86 -7.47 -2.14
CA LEU A 88 -2.66 -7.53 -2.97
C LEU A 88 -1.76 -6.31 -2.83
N VAL A 89 -2.27 -5.24 -2.20
CA VAL A 89 -1.55 -3.98 -2.09
C VAL A 89 -0.56 -4.03 -0.93
N LYS A 90 0.66 -3.56 -1.17
CA LYS A 90 1.67 -3.36 -0.12
C LYS A 90 1.15 -2.35 0.88
N ARG A 91 1.28 -2.66 2.16
CA ARG A 91 0.75 -1.82 3.24
C ARG A 91 1.79 -1.62 4.33
N PRO A 92 1.69 -0.52 5.08
CA PRO A 92 0.70 0.55 4.93
C PRO A 92 1.01 1.49 3.77
N ILE A 93 -0.02 2.20 3.28
CA ILE A 93 0.17 3.31 2.35
C ILE A 93 -0.29 4.58 3.04
N ALA A 94 0.61 5.53 3.19
CA ALA A 94 0.32 6.82 3.81
C ALA A 94 0.18 7.88 2.73
N VAL A 95 -0.93 8.62 2.78
CA VAL A 95 -1.20 9.71 1.84
C VAL A 95 -1.34 11.00 2.63
N ASP A 96 -0.45 11.96 2.39
CA ASP A 96 -0.47 13.27 3.03
C ASP A 96 -0.27 14.34 1.98
N LYS A 97 -1.35 15.02 1.63
CA LYS A 97 -1.36 16.01 0.55
C LYS A 97 -0.83 15.39 -0.75
N ASN A 98 0.35 15.81 -1.21
CA ASN A 98 0.96 15.29 -2.43
C ASN A 98 1.99 14.20 -2.19
N LYS A 99 2.23 13.85 -0.93
CA LYS A 99 3.23 12.83 -0.57
C LYS A 99 2.57 11.49 -0.35
N ILE A 100 3.07 10.46 -1.03
CA ILE A 100 2.61 9.08 -0.87
C ILE A 100 3.80 8.23 -0.44
N THR A 101 3.62 7.50 0.67
CA THR A 101 4.64 6.60 1.21
C THR A 101 4.12 5.18 1.17
N VAL A 102 4.89 4.27 0.57
CA VAL A 102 4.54 2.85 0.46
C VAL A 102 5.39 2.05 1.43
N GLY A 103 4.74 1.28 2.30
CA GLY A 103 5.41 0.57 3.37
C GLY A 103 5.71 1.50 4.54
N PHE A 104 6.47 1.00 5.52
CA PHE A 104 6.86 1.79 6.68
C PHE A 104 8.37 1.97 6.71
N ASP A 105 8.81 3.19 6.59
CA ASP A 105 10.21 3.60 6.72
C ASP A 105 10.22 4.87 7.56
N ILE A 106 10.90 4.81 8.72
CA ILE A 106 10.97 5.93 9.65
C ILE A 106 11.46 7.19 8.96
N GLU A 107 12.43 7.06 8.06
CA GLU A 107 12.98 8.22 7.36
C GLU A 107 11.95 8.89 6.45
N GLU A 108 11.10 8.11 5.82
CA GLU A 108 10.06 8.65 4.95
C GLU A 108 8.90 9.26 5.75
N TYR A 109 8.69 8.81 6.99
CA TYR A 109 7.60 9.28 7.85
C TYR A 109 7.97 10.51 8.68
N LYS A 110 9.20 10.91 8.68
CA LYS A 110 9.66 12.08 9.43
C LYS A 110 9.16 13.41 8.87
#